data_6c36c84bb70ce1dd6024f32d068aeea2
#
_entry.id   6c36c84bb70ce1dd6024f32d068aeea2
#
_cell.length_a   1.000
_cell.length_b   1.000
_cell.length_c   1.000
_cell.angle_alpha   90.00
_cell.angle_beta   90.00
_cell.angle_gamma   90.00
#
_symmetry.space_group_name_H-M   'P 1'
#
loop_
_entity.id
_entity.type
_entity.pdbx_description
1 polymer ?
#
loop_
_entity_poly.entity_id
_entity_poly.type
_entity_poly.pdbx_seq_one_letter_code
_entity_poly.pdbx_strand_id
1 'polypeptide(L)'
;MDGIILDDVKKVIGLVSDYTELDKDLILHISSTLSVLTQRGVGPSSGFEVSTGIEQWSDFVDDTRLLMIKSYVCLKVRLLF
;
A
#
# COMPACT_ATOMS: atom_id res chain seq x y z
N MET A 1 4.03 -7.27 13.53
CA MET A 1 2.93 -7.52 12.60
C MET A 1 2.76 -6.36 11.66
N ASP A 2 2.65 -6.65 10.39
CA ASP A 2 2.73 -5.58 9.40
C ASP A 2 1.44 -4.83 9.20
N GLY A 3 0.32 -5.50 9.35
CA GLY A 3 -0.95 -4.86 9.16
C GLY A 3 -1.40 -4.83 7.71
N ILE A 4 -2.59 -4.29 7.51
CA ILE A 4 -3.24 -4.22 6.21
C ILE A 4 -2.80 -2.93 5.52
N ILE A 5 -2.40 -3.04 4.26
CA ILE A 5 -1.86 -1.91 3.50
C ILE A 5 -2.86 -0.74 3.46
N LEU A 6 -4.10 -1.02 3.12
CA LEU A 6 -5.12 0.02 3.02
C LEU A 6 -5.34 0.73 4.36
N ASP A 7 -5.42 -0.03 5.45
CA ASP A 7 -5.64 0.55 6.77
C ASP A 7 -4.51 1.49 7.18
N ASP A 8 -3.27 1.09 6.93
CA ASP A 8 -2.12 1.92 7.28
C ASP A 8 -2.08 3.21 6.46
N VAL A 9 -2.41 3.12 5.18
CA VAL A 9 -2.46 4.30 4.33
C VAL A 9 -3.56 5.25 4.81
N LYS A 10 -4.73 4.72 5.15
CA LYS A 10 -5.82 5.56 5.67
C LYS A 10 -5.40 6.27 6.95
N LYS A 11 -4.69 5.58 7.82
CA LYS A 11 -4.21 6.18 9.07
C LYS A 11 -3.26 7.35 8.79
N VAL A 12 -2.37 7.19 7.84
CA VAL A 12 -1.38 8.24 7.52
C VAL A 12 -2.06 9.48 6.95
N ILE A 13 -3.09 9.31 6.12
CA ILE A 13 -3.78 10.46 5.54
C ILE A 13 -4.89 11.01 6.43
N GLY A 14 -5.08 10.43 7.61
CA GLY A 14 -6.01 10.98 8.60
C GLY A 14 -7.43 10.45 8.53
N LEU A 15 -7.65 9.33 7.86
CA LEU A 15 -8.97 8.71 7.78
C LEU A 15 -9.09 7.57 8.80
N VAL A 16 -10.28 7.43 9.38
CA VAL A 16 -10.57 6.27 10.22
C VAL A 16 -10.82 5.06 9.33
N SER A 17 -10.54 3.86 9.86
CA SER A 17 -10.68 2.64 9.07
C SER A 17 -12.12 2.35 8.65
N ASP A 18 -13.10 2.85 9.41
CA ASP A 18 -14.51 2.68 9.09
C ASP A 18 -14.98 3.51 7.90
N TYR A 19 -14.22 4.53 7.54
CA TYR A 19 -14.58 5.40 6.44
C TYR A 19 -14.17 4.74 5.13
N THR A 20 -15.16 4.30 4.34
CA THR A 20 -14.90 3.46 3.17
C THR A 20 -15.21 4.14 1.83
N GLU A 21 -15.66 5.38 1.85
CA GLU A 21 -16.09 6.05 0.62
C GLU A 21 -14.94 6.30 -0.36
N LEU A 22 -13.72 6.42 0.15
CA LEU A 22 -12.55 6.67 -0.69
C LEU A 22 -11.70 5.42 -0.91
N ASP A 23 -12.17 4.26 -0.47
CA ASP A 23 -11.37 3.04 -0.55
C ASP A 23 -10.96 2.70 -1.97
N LYS A 24 -11.87 2.84 -2.95
CA LYS A 24 -11.57 2.51 -4.33
C LYS A 24 -10.47 3.41 -4.89
N ASP A 25 -10.53 4.69 -4.58
CA ASP A 25 -9.51 5.63 -5.04
C ASP A 25 -8.17 5.34 -4.37
N LEU A 26 -8.19 5.03 -3.07
CA LEU A 26 -6.97 4.68 -2.35
C LEU A 26 -6.35 3.40 -2.88
N ILE A 27 -7.18 2.40 -3.15
CA ILE A 27 -6.71 1.13 -3.71
C ILE A 27 -6.03 1.36 -5.06
N LEU A 28 -6.61 2.22 -5.89
CA LEU A 28 -6.01 2.55 -7.18
C LEU A 28 -4.64 3.21 -7.02
N HIS A 29 -4.53 4.18 -6.13
CA HIS A 29 -3.25 4.86 -5.89
C HIS A 29 -2.22 3.92 -5.28
N ILE A 30 -2.63 3.09 -4.34
CA ILE A 30 -1.75 2.11 -3.72
C ILE A 30 -1.23 1.13 -4.77
N SER A 31 -2.12 0.58 -5.59
CA SER A 31 -1.73 -0.38 -6.61
C SER A 31 -0.78 0.22 -7.63
N SER A 32 -1.02 1.47 -8.03
CA SER A 32 -0.12 2.17 -8.95
C SER A 32 1.28 2.33 -8.35
N THR A 33 1.36 2.70 -7.07
CA THR A 33 2.63 2.88 -6.38
C THR A 33 3.37 1.56 -6.27
N LEU A 34 2.66 0.48 -5.90
CA LEU A 34 3.27 -0.84 -5.78
C LEU A 34 3.74 -1.36 -7.13
N SER A 35 3.02 -1.03 -8.20
CA SER A 35 3.42 -1.42 -9.55
C SER A 35 4.76 -0.79 -9.93
N VAL A 36 4.96 0.48 -9.59
CA VAL A 36 6.24 1.14 -9.84
C VAL A 36 7.37 0.45 -9.08
N LEU A 37 7.12 0.08 -7.83
CA LEU A 37 8.13 -0.65 -7.04
C LEU A 37 8.43 -2.01 -7.64
N THR A 38 7.42 -2.71 -8.12
CA THR A 38 7.60 -4.01 -8.76
C THR A 38 8.49 -3.90 -10.01
N GLN A 39 8.32 -2.85 -10.79
CA GLN A 39 9.16 -2.61 -11.96
C GLN A 39 10.61 -2.39 -11.59
N ARG A 40 10.87 -1.97 -10.36
CA ARG A 40 12.24 -1.76 -9.86
C ARG A 40 12.78 -2.98 -9.11
N GLY A 41 12.09 -4.09 -9.19
CA GLY A 41 12.55 -5.33 -8.58
C GLY A 41 12.13 -5.52 -7.14
N VAL A 42 11.16 -4.76 -6.66
CA VAL A 42 10.66 -4.89 -5.29
C VAL A 42 9.36 -5.68 -5.30
N GLY A 43 9.25 -6.64 -4.39
CA GLY A 43 8.06 -7.47 -4.27
C GLY A 43 8.06 -8.65 -5.22
N PRO A 44 6.92 -9.32 -5.39
CA PRO A 44 6.83 -10.52 -6.23
C PRO A 44 7.14 -10.21 -7.69
N SER A 45 7.90 -11.08 -8.32
CA SER A 45 8.30 -10.89 -9.73
C SER A 45 7.12 -10.92 -10.69
N SER A 46 6.03 -11.59 -10.30
CA SER A 46 4.81 -11.65 -11.11
C SER A 46 3.94 -10.42 -10.98
N GLY A 47 4.33 -9.49 -10.10
CA GLY A 47 3.53 -8.30 -9.83
C GLY A 47 2.63 -8.48 -8.62
N PHE A 48 2.08 -7.38 -8.15
CA PHE A 48 1.22 -7.40 -6.97
C PHE A 48 0.27 -6.21 -7.03
N GLU A 49 -0.98 -6.42 -6.70
CA GLU A 49 -1.93 -5.32 -6.61
C GLU A 49 -2.85 -5.50 -5.42
N VAL A 50 -3.31 -4.38 -4.88
CA VAL A 50 -4.30 -4.35 -3.83
C VAL A 50 -5.66 -4.20 -4.51
N SER A 51 -6.53 -5.19 -4.33
CA SER A 51 -7.83 -5.17 -5.00
C SER A 51 -8.99 -5.30 -4.02
N THR A 52 -8.81 -6.07 -2.94
CA THR A 52 -9.88 -6.31 -1.97
C THR A 52 -9.81 -5.41 -0.75
N GLY A 53 -8.65 -4.79 -0.51
CA GLY A 53 -8.46 -3.96 0.65
C GLY A 53 -8.06 -4.70 1.90
N ILE A 54 -7.82 -6.01 1.81
CA ILE A 54 -7.37 -6.81 2.95
C ILE A 54 -5.94 -7.32 2.80
N GLU A 55 -5.30 -7.00 1.70
CA GLU A 55 -3.91 -7.40 1.48
C GLU A 55 -3.00 -6.79 2.53
N GLN A 56 -2.02 -7.56 2.98
CA GLN A 56 -1.08 -7.15 4.02
C GLN A 56 0.26 -6.79 3.42
N TRP A 57 1.03 -5.99 4.15
CA TRP A 57 2.37 -5.62 3.70
C TRP A 57 3.26 -6.84 3.46
N SER A 58 3.12 -7.87 4.31
CA SER A 58 3.93 -9.08 4.18
C SER A 58 3.60 -9.87 2.92
N ASP A 59 2.43 -9.64 2.32
CA ASP A 59 2.09 -10.26 1.05
C ASP A 59 2.89 -9.67 -0.10
N PHE A 60 3.30 -8.40 0.03
CA PHE A 60 4.08 -7.71 -0.99
C PHE A 60 5.58 -7.92 -0.80
N VAL A 61 6.07 -7.68 0.40
CA VAL A 61 7.49 -7.85 0.72
C VAL A 61 7.61 -8.25 2.19
N ASP A 62 8.51 -9.18 2.47
CA ASP A 62 8.68 -9.69 3.83
C ASP A 62 10.18 -9.80 4.12
N ASP A 63 10.86 -8.66 4.18
CA ASP A 63 12.28 -8.59 4.47
C ASP A 63 12.61 -7.26 5.14
N THR A 64 13.90 -6.96 5.24
CA THR A 64 14.36 -5.77 5.95
C THR A 64 13.97 -4.46 5.28
N ARG A 65 13.50 -4.51 4.04
CA ARG A 65 13.08 -3.30 3.32
C ARG A 65 11.66 -2.87 3.66
N LEU A 66 10.91 -3.71 4.40
CA LEU A 66 9.50 -3.49 4.63
C LEU A 66 9.20 -2.10 5.21
N LEU A 67 9.96 -1.68 6.22
CA LEU A 67 9.71 -0.39 6.87
C LEU A 67 9.89 0.78 5.90
N MET A 68 10.94 0.74 5.10
CA MET A 68 11.16 1.78 4.09
C MET A 68 10.06 1.80 3.04
N ILE A 69 9.61 0.63 2.64
CA ILE A 69 8.56 0.50 1.63
C ILE A 69 7.23 1.03 2.17
N LYS A 70 6.91 0.73 3.42
CA LYS A 70 5.70 1.28 4.03
C LYS A 70 5.72 2.80 4.03
N SER A 71 6.84 3.38 4.45
CA SER A 71 6.99 4.84 4.46
C SER A 71 6.85 5.42 3.06
N TYR A 72 7.49 4.80 2.08
CA TYR A 72 7.44 5.28 0.70
C TYR A 72 6.01 5.26 0.15
N VAL A 73 5.31 4.13 0.33
CA VAL A 73 3.96 3.97 -0.21
C VAL A 73 3.00 4.96 0.46
N CYS A 74 3.07 5.07 1.78
CA CYS A 74 2.18 5.97 2.50
C CYS A 74 2.39 7.43 2.11
N LEU A 75 3.65 7.86 1.98
CA LEU A 75 3.95 9.23 1.57
C LEU A 75 3.52 9.48 0.13
N LYS A 76 3.76 8.53 -0.75
CA LYS A 76 3.42 8.68 -2.17
C LYS A 76 1.90 8.79 -2.36
N VAL A 77 1.15 7.92 -1.70
CA VAL A 77 -0.30 7.97 -1.80
C VAL A 77 -0.84 9.27 -1.20
N ARG A 78 -0.26 9.72 -0.09
CA ARG A 78 -0.68 10.97 0.53
C ARG A 78 -0.49 12.15 -0.41
N LEU A 79 0.61 12.17 -1.17
CA LEU A 79 0.87 13.23 -2.13
C LEU A 79 -0.08 13.19 -3.33
N LEU A 80 -0.48 11.99 -3.74
CA LEU A 80 -1.40 11.83 -4.86
C LEU A 80 -2.85 12.10 -4.44
N PHE A 81 -3.14 11.95 -3.19
CA PHE A 81 -4.49 12.08 -2.65
C PHE A 81 -4.71 13.44 -2.02
#